data_fdfab0409f1b977e08ac4b8cf834967c
#
_entry.id   fdfab0409f1b977e08ac4b8cf834967c
#
_cell.length_a   1.000
_cell.length_b   1.000
_cell.length_c   1.000
_cell.angle_alpha   90.00
_cell.angle_beta   90.00
_cell.angle_gamma   90.00
#
_symmetry.space_group_name_H-M   'P 1'
#
loop_
_entity.id
_entity.type
_entity.pdbx_description
1 polymer ?
#
loop_
_entity_poly.entity_id
_entity_poly.type
_entity_poly.pdbx_seq_one_letter_code
_entity_poly.pdbx_strand_id
1 'polypeptide(L)' 'VKGYESKHSEPVPKTILDLASEMQSARLNKDYARADALRAQILNGGYTVMISKDGVSVKKN' A
#
# COMPACT_ATOMS: atom_id res chain seq x y z
N VAL A 1 -17.42 9.33 19.29
CA VAL A 1 -16.82 9.17 19.08
C VAL A 1 -16.38 9.12 18.90
N LYS A 2 -16.25 9.08 18.88
CA LYS A 2 -15.53 8.84 18.67
C LYS A 2 -14.82 8.99 18.05
N GLY A 3 -14.84 9.05 17.95
CA GLY A 3 -13.91 9.07 17.32
C GLY A 3 -13.68 9.06 16.65
N TYR A 4 -13.69 8.90 16.47
CA TYR A 4 -13.15 8.71 15.78
C TYR A 4 -12.84 8.91 14.91
N GLU A 5 -13.03 8.78 14.78
CA GLU A 5 -12.57 8.86 14.01
C GLU A 5 -12.13 9.21 13.23
N SER A 6 -12.21 9.29 13.12
CA SER A 6 -11.60 9.57 12.40
C SER A 6 -11.16 10.02 11.81
N LYS A 7 -11.12 10.18 11.71
CA LYS A 7 -10.46 10.44 11.28
C LYS A 7 -9.79 10.70 10.62
N HIS A 8 -9.67 10.63 10.33
CA HIS A 8 -8.86 10.62 9.81
C HIS A 8 -8.60 10.96 8.87
N SER A 9 -9.02 11.10 8.84
CA SER A 9 -8.53 11.85 7.69
C SER A 9 -7.38 11.18 6.97
N GLU A 10 -7.51 9.95 6.77
CA GLU A 10 -6.48 9.20 6.09
C GLU A 10 -6.53 9.49 4.60
N PRO A 11 -5.47 10.03 4.02
CA PRO A 11 -5.47 10.40 2.62
C PRO A 11 -5.27 9.26 1.65
N VAL A 12 -4.94 8.08 2.12
CA VAL A 12 -4.67 6.95 1.21
C VAL A 12 -5.96 6.32 0.73
N PRO A 13 -6.24 6.35 -0.58
CA PRO A 13 -7.46 5.74 -1.11
C PRO A 13 -7.42 4.22 -1.03
N LYS A 14 -8.60 3.62 -1.00
CA LYS A 14 -8.70 2.18 -0.91
C LYS A 14 -7.98 1.49 -2.08
N THR A 15 -8.02 2.10 -3.27
CA THR A 15 -7.35 1.54 -4.43
C THR A 15 -5.87 1.30 -4.14
N ILE A 16 -5.22 2.29 -3.52
CA ILE A 16 -3.80 2.18 -3.18
C ILE A 16 -3.59 1.10 -2.12
N LEU A 17 -4.49 1.04 -1.14
CA LEU A 17 -4.39 0.00 -0.12
C LEU A 17 -4.54 -1.39 -0.72
N ASP A 18 -5.44 -1.55 -1.69
CA ASP A 18 -5.61 -2.82 -2.38
C ASP A 18 -4.34 -3.20 -3.14
N LEU A 19 -3.74 -2.25 -3.82
CA LEU A 19 -2.51 -2.50 -4.55
C LEU A 19 -1.38 -2.94 -3.61
N ALA A 20 -1.29 -2.29 -2.46
CA ALA A 20 -0.28 -2.65 -1.47
C ALA A 20 -0.50 -4.06 -0.95
N SER A 21 -1.75 -4.42 -0.70
CA SER A 21 -2.09 -5.75 -0.23
C SER A 21 -1.74 -6.81 -1.26
N GLU A 22 -2.06 -6.54 -2.53
CA GLU A 22 -1.72 -7.47 -3.60
C GLU A 22 -0.21 -7.59 -3.78
N MET A 23 0.50 -6.48 -3.63
CA MET A 23 1.95 -6.50 -3.72
C MET A 23 2.55 -7.40 -2.63
N GLN A 24 2.05 -7.28 -1.41
CA GLN A 24 2.51 -8.13 -0.33
C GLN A 24 2.25 -9.60 -0.63
N SER A 25 1.06 -9.91 -1.13
CA SER A 25 0.71 -11.27 -1.48
C SER A 25 1.62 -11.82 -2.57
N ALA A 26 1.90 -11.00 -3.58
CA ALA A 26 2.79 -11.40 -4.66
C ALA A 26 4.19 -11.71 -4.13
N ARG A 27 4.68 -10.89 -3.20
CA ARG A 27 6.00 -11.13 -2.61
C ARG A 27 6.02 -12.44 -1.83
N LEU A 28 4.96 -12.72 -1.11
CA LEU A 28 4.87 -13.98 -0.36
C LEU A 28 4.90 -15.18 -1.30
N ASN A 29 4.37 -15.03 -2.49
CA ASN A 29 4.37 -16.07 -3.51
C ASN A 29 5.65 -16.04 -4.36
N LYS A 30 6.57 -15.14 -4.03
CA LYS A 30 7.82 -14.96 -4.78
C LYS A 30 7.57 -14.50 -6.21
N ASP A 31 6.45 -13.85 -6.43
CA ASP A 31 6.10 -13.29 -7.75
C ASP A 31 6.56 -11.84 -7.79
N TYR A 32 7.88 -11.65 -7.84
CA TYR A 32 8.45 -10.32 -7.71
C TYR A 32 8.15 -9.42 -8.91
N ALA A 33 8.01 -10.00 -10.08
CA ALA A 33 7.66 -9.20 -11.26
C ALA A 33 6.29 -8.55 -11.07
N ARG A 34 5.33 -9.29 -10.54
CA ARG A 34 4.01 -8.75 -10.27
C ARG A 34 4.08 -7.71 -9.15
N ALA A 35 4.86 -7.99 -8.13
CA ALA A 35 5.01 -7.05 -7.02
C ALA A 35 5.59 -5.73 -7.50
N ASP A 36 6.57 -5.78 -8.39
CA ASP A 36 7.15 -4.56 -8.96
C ASP A 36 6.12 -3.77 -9.76
N ALA A 37 5.30 -4.46 -10.55
CA ALA A 37 4.27 -3.80 -11.33
C ALA A 37 3.26 -3.09 -10.41
N LEU A 38 2.87 -3.75 -9.34
CA LEU A 38 1.94 -3.16 -8.38
C LEU A 38 2.57 -1.98 -7.68
N ARG A 39 3.84 -2.10 -7.33
CA ARG A 39 4.55 -0.99 -6.70
C ARG A 39 4.61 0.22 -7.63
N ALA A 40 4.85 -0.02 -8.91
CA ALA A 40 4.90 1.08 -9.87
C ALA A 40 3.56 1.81 -9.94
N GLN A 41 2.45 1.06 -9.87
CA GLN A 41 1.14 1.68 -9.89
C GLN A 41 0.93 2.56 -8.65
N ILE A 42 1.40 2.11 -7.49
CA ILE A 42 1.29 2.89 -6.27
C ILE A 42 2.11 4.18 -6.40
N LEU A 43 3.31 4.08 -6.91
CA LEU A 43 4.16 5.25 -7.11
C LEU A 43 3.53 6.24 -8.08
N ASN A 44 2.91 5.73 -9.15
CA ASN A 44 2.23 6.60 -10.11
C ASN A 44 1.06 7.33 -9.50
N GLY A 45 0.48 6.77 -8.44
CA GLY A 45 -0.60 7.42 -7.72
C GLY A 45 -0.14 8.48 -6.74
N GLY A 46 1.16 8.68 -6.61
CA GLY A 46 1.71 9.67 -5.71
C GLY A 46 2.00 9.13 -4.31
N TYR A 47 2.18 7.83 -4.19
CA TYR A 47 2.44 7.20 -2.90
C TYR A 47 3.73 6.39 -2.97
N THR A 48 4.30 6.12 -1.82
CA THR A 48 5.52 5.32 -1.70
C THR A 48 5.22 4.09 -0.87
N VAL A 49 5.74 2.96 -1.31
CA VAL A 49 5.59 1.70 -0.59
C VAL A 49 6.83 1.46 0.26
N MET A 50 6.60 1.15 1.52
CA MET A 50 7.67 0.80 2.45
C MET A 50 7.48 -0.63 2.88
N ILE A 51 8.53 -1.41 2.77
CA ILE A 51 8.50 -2.83 3.10
C ILE A 51 9.24 -3.05 4.39
N SER A 52 8.61 -3.73 5.32
CA SER A 52 9.21 -4.01 6.62
C SER A 52 8.91 -5.45 7.03
N LYS A 53 9.46 -5.84 8.17
CA LYS A 53 9.22 -7.17 8.70
C LYS A 53 7.74 -7.43 8.97
N ASP A 54 7.03 -6.39 9.33
CA ASP A 54 5.61 -6.51 9.68
C ASP A 54 4.71 -6.49 8.46
N GLY A 55 5.27 -6.21 7.29
CA GLY A 55 4.48 -6.19 6.08
C GLY A 55 4.78 -4.98 5.23
N VAL A 56 3.77 -4.53 4.53
CA VAL A 56 3.89 -3.42 3.57
C VAL A 56 3.11 -2.22 4.07
N SER A 57 3.74 -1.06 4.01
CA SER A 57 3.09 0.20 4.38
C SER A 57 3.09 1.14 3.18
N VAL A 58 2.11 2.02 3.14
CA VAL A 58 2.00 3.02 2.08
C VAL A 58 2.05 4.39 2.72
N LYS A 59 2.80 5.27 2.10
CA LYS A 59 2.97 6.63 2.58
C LYS A 59 2.80 7.59 1.43
N LYS A 60 2.11 8.68 1.67
CA LYS A 60 1.95 9.71 0.66
C LYS A 60 3.27 10.45 0.44
N ASN A 61 3.60 10.66 -0.81
CA ASN A 61 4.82 11.41 -1.17
C ASN A 61 4.71 12.89 -0.80
#